data_1f794090f80bc15ec76901a0213dd05a
#
_entry.id   1f794090f80bc15ec76901a0213dd05a
#
_cell.length_a   1.000
_cell.length_b   1.000
_cell.length_c   1.000
_cell.angle_alpha   90.00
_cell.angle_beta   90.00
_cell.angle_gamma   90.00
#
_symmetry.space_group_name_H-M   'P 1'
#
loop_
_entity.id
_entity.type
_entity.pdbx_description
1 polymer ?
#
loop_
_entity_poly.entity_id
_entity_poly.type
_entity_poly.pdbx_seq_one_letter_code
_entity_poly.pdbx_strand_id
1 'polypeptide(L)'
;MSSASTIPIQFSAPIPTVAIIGRPNVGKSTLFNRILGKKTAIVDDVPGVTRDRNYAEASYRNRPFRLVDTGGLDPSASEGMLALIKRQSEIAIAEADVLVLLMDGRTGVMPQDQEVIRLLRGATKPLFIAINKIDTPKVETLIADFYQLGIEHLYPVSAEHGLGVAELLDAISEHLPSVEDASPTDAMPRVAIVGRPNVGKSTLLNAVLGEERAVVSDVPGTTRDAIDSLVVKDDRRYLLTDTAGIRRRGKIDRGIEGYSVARSLRAIGRSDVAVLLLDAQEGITEQDTKIAGIVIRQGRACLLMVNKWDLRQGDAQAREMFEKDLKRRFPFLRWAPVLFGAAVKADSLRRLFPSIDEVFASYSRRIPTGQLNQFLQNLLEVHPLPARKGKPEQITKSAFMTQVAVQPPVFALFVGHPENMTKPYLRFLENQIRETYGFSGTPIRLLVRKK
;
A
#
# COMPACT_ATOMS: atom_id res chain seq x y z
N MET A 1 2.63 -41.69 3.40
CA MET A 1 2.38 -40.52 4.27
C MET A 1 3.43 -39.50 3.92
N SER A 2 3.12 -38.64 2.98
CA SER A 2 4.04 -37.61 2.47
C SER A 2 3.79 -36.32 3.24
N SER A 3 4.77 -35.90 4.05
CA SER A 3 4.77 -34.63 4.77
C SER A 3 4.88 -33.49 3.75
N ALA A 4 3.80 -32.76 3.57
CA ALA A 4 3.81 -31.51 2.84
C ALA A 4 4.63 -30.49 3.66
N SER A 5 5.88 -30.29 3.27
CA SER A 5 6.71 -29.20 3.75
C SER A 5 6.14 -27.88 3.26
N THR A 6 5.47 -27.16 4.15
CA THR A 6 5.03 -25.80 3.90
C THR A 6 6.28 -24.91 3.84
N ILE A 7 6.74 -24.61 2.63
CA ILE A 7 7.82 -23.64 2.39
C ILE A 7 7.30 -22.27 2.84
N PRO A 8 7.96 -21.55 3.75
CA PRO A 8 7.55 -20.22 4.14
C PRO A 8 7.79 -19.27 2.95
N ILE A 9 6.74 -18.64 2.47
CA ILE A 9 6.80 -17.64 1.40
C ILE A 9 7.54 -16.42 1.96
N GLN A 10 8.74 -16.17 1.46
CA GLN A 10 9.51 -14.97 1.76
C GLN A 10 9.07 -13.85 0.80
N PHE A 11 8.43 -12.82 1.34
CA PHE A 11 8.11 -11.61 0.59
C PHE A 11 9.18 -10.55 0.90
N SER A 12 10.15 -10.38 0.03
CA SER A 12 11.19 -9.34 0.16
C SER A 12 11.02 -8.16 -0.81
N ALA A 13 9.98 -8.18 -1.65
CA ALA A 13 9.65 -7.09 -2.58
C ALA A 13 8.33 -6.41 -2.19
N PRO A 14 8.10 -5.13 -2.58
CA PRO A 14 6.79 -4.51 -2.39
C PRO A 14 5.73 -5.35 -3.10
N ILE A 15 4.64 -5.62 -2.39
CA ILE A 15 3.52 -6.39 -2.95
C ILE A 15 2.97 -5.66 -4.16
N PRO A 16 3.05 -6.23 -5.38
CA PRO A 16 2.57 -5.58 -6.59
C PRO A 16 1.08 -5.34 -6.53
N THR A 17 0.62 -4.29 -7.17
CA THR A 17 -0.78 -3.86 -7.13
C THR A 17 -1.45 -4.13 -8.47
N VAL A 18 -2.60 -4.81 -8.43
CA VAL A 18 -3.48 -5.09 -9.58
C VAL A 18 -4.74 -4.23 -9.41
N ALA A 19 -5.02 -3.34 -10.36
CA ALA A 19 -6.22 -2.51 -10.32
C ALA A 19 -7.29 -3.00 -11.30
N ILE A 20 -8.52 -3.16 -10.81
CA ILE A 20 -9.70 -3.46 -11.64
C ILE A 20 -10.38 -2.15 -12.00
N ILE A 21 -10.44 -1.86 -13.31
CA ILE A 21 -11.03 -0.66 -13.90
C ILE A 21 -12.22 -1.06 -14.76
N GLY A 22 -13.15 -0.18 -14.99
CA GLY A 22 -14.29 -0.38 -15.89
C GLY A 22 -15.48 0.47 -15.50
N ARG A 23 -16.47 0.51 -16.38
CA ARG A 23 -17.73 1.23 -16.18
C ARG A 23 -18.47 0.78 -14.91
N PRO A 24 -19.38 1.56 -14.36
CA PRO A 24 -20.34 1.08 -13.35
C PRO A 24 -21.09 -0.16 -13.85
N ASN A 25 -21.42 -1.07 -12.94
CA ASN A 25 -22.24 -2.26 -13.18
C ASN A 25 -21.64 -3.34 -14.13
N VAL A 26 -20.38 -3.25 -14.55
CA VAL A 26 -19.70 -4.31 -15.29
C VAL A 26 -19.30 -5.51 -14.41
N GLY A 27 -19.42 -5.40 -13.08
CA GLY A 27 -19.14 -6.47 -12.14
C GLY A 27 -17.77 -6.41 -11.49
N LYS A 28 -17.15 -5.21 -11.37
CA LYS A 28 -15.83 -5.03 -10.73
C LYS A 28 -15.78 -5.57 -9.30
N SER A 29 -16.74 -5.18 -8.46
CA SER A 29 -16.79 -5.67 -7.08
C SER A 29 -17.11 -7.17 -6.98
N THR A 30 -17.83 -7.72 -7.96
CA THR A 30 -18.07 -9.17 -8.05
C THR A 30 -16.77 -9.91 -8.37
N LEU A 31 -15.99 -9.42 -9.35
CA LEU A 31 -14.69 -10.00 -9.69
C LEU A 31 -13.70 -9.85 -8.54
N PHE A 32 -13.66 -8.66 -7.92
CA PHE A 32 -12.85 -8.39 -6.74
C PHE A 32 -13.12 -9.41 -5.62
N ASN A 33 -14.39 -9.59 -5.25
CA ASN A 33 -14.79 -10.55 -4.23
C ASN A 33 -14.54 -12.01 -4.64
N ARG A 34 -14.65 -12.32 -5.93
CA ARG A 34 -14.35 -13.65 -6.47
C ARG A 34 -12.88 -14.01 -6.35
N ILE A 35 -11.99 -13.07 -6.70
CA ILE A 35 -10.53 -13.26 -6.60
C ILE A 35 -10.11 -13.43 -5.13
N LEU A 36 -10.71 -12.70 -4.20
CA LEU A 36 -10.42 -12.82 -2.78
C LEU A 36 -10.91 -14.13 -2.16
N GLY A 37 -11.90 -14.77 -2.77
CA GLY A 37 -12.56 -15.94 -2.21
C GLY A 37 -13.35 -15.61 -0.93
N LYS A 38 -14.32 -16.49 -0.56
CA LYS A 38 -15.17 -16.29 0.63
C LYS A 38 -14.44 -16.28 2.00
N LYS A 39 -13.13 -16.49 2.03
CA LYS A 39 -12.34 -16.69 3.28
C LYS A 39 -11.23 -15.67 3.54
N THR A 40 -10.99 -14.66 2.68
CA THR A 40 -9.73 -13.89 2.76
C THR A 40 -9.89 -12.37 2.76
N ALA A 41 -11.09 -11.82 2.78
CA ALA A 41 -11.27 -10.37 2.80
C ALA A 41 -11.07 -9.81 4.21
N ILE A 42 -9.95 -9.10 4.44
CA ILE A 42 -9.82 -8.17 5.55
C ILE A 42 -10.09 -6.77 5.00
N VAL A 43 -11.30 -6.28 5.22
CA VAL A 43 -11.63 -4.88 4.99
C VAL A 43 -11.22 -4.12 6.24
N ASP A 44 -10.11 -3.38 6.18
CA ASP A 44 -9.71 -2.48 7.24
C ASP A 44 -10.45 -1.15 7.09
N ASP A 45 -11.43 -0.90 7.98
CA ASP A 45 -12.01 0.42 8.22
C ASP A 45 -10.97 1.29 8.95
N VAL A 46 -10.16 2.05 8.22
CA VAL A 46 -9.29 3.07 8.82
C VAL A 46 -10.09 4.36 8.96
N PRO A 47 -10.28 4.88 10.18
CA PRO A 47 -10.99 6.15 10.39
C PRO A 47 -10.28 7.32 9.71
N GLY A 48 -11.01 8.14 8.95
CA GLY A 48 -10.49 9.34 8.30
C GLY A 48 -10.17 9.20 6.82
N VAL A 49 -10.46 8.06 6.22
CA VAL A 49 -10.33 7.82 4.78
C VAL A 49 -11.71 7.64 4.18
N THR A 50 -11.99 8.36 3.10
CA THR A 50 -13.24 8.27 2.36
C THR A 50 -13.55 6.82 2.00
N ARG A 51 -14.81 6.40 2.17
CA ARG A 51 -15.36 5.03 1.99
C ARG A 51 -15.26 4.45 0.57
N ASP A 52 -14.46 5.05 -0.32
CA ASP A 52 -14.70 4.99 -1.76
C ASP A 52 -13.82 3.98 -2.52
N ARG A 53 -12.96 3.16 -1.85
CA ARG A 53 -12.15 2.14 -2.53
C ARG A 53 -11.91 0.90 -1.67
N ASN A 54 -12.12 -0.26 -2.29
CA ASN A 54 -11.81 -1.54 -1.69
C ASN A 54 -10.37 -1.94 -2.06
N TYR A 55 -9.50 -2.07 -1.05
CA TYR A 55 -8.17 -2.66 -1.18
C TYR A 55 -8.16 -3.98 -0.45
N ALA A 56 -7.58 -5.01 -1.07
CA ALA A 56 -7.37 -6.26 -0.39
C ALA A 56 -6.09 -6.95 -0.86
N GLU A 57 -5.49 -7.75 0.00
CA GLU A 57 -4.35 -8.59 -0.36
C GLU A 57 -4.86 -9.95 -0.80
N ALA A 58 -4.36 -10.40 -1.93
CA ALA A 58 -4.63 -11.70 -2.52
C ALA A 58 -3.32 -12.43 -2.80
N SER A 59 -3.40 -13.72 -2.97
CA SER A 59 -2.27 -14.54 -3.40
C SER A 59 -2.76 -15.56 -4.43
N TYR A 60 -2.02 -15.68 -5.53
CA TYR A 60 -2.29 -16.68 -6.56
C TYR A 60 -0.99 -17.38 -6.94
N ARG A 61 -0.98 -18.73 -6.91
CA ARG A 61 0.21 -19.58 -7.16
C ARG A 61 1.46 -19.10 -6.39
N ASN A 62 1.29 -18.79 -5.10
CA ASN A 62 2.34 -18.28 -4.21
C ASN A 62 2.90 -16.89 -4.58
N ARG A 63 2.28 -16.16 -5.50
CA ARG A 63 2.59 -14.77 -5.80
C ARG A 63 1.57 -13.86 -5.12
N PRO A 64 1.97 -13.09 -4.11
CA PRO A 64 1.08 -12.14 -3.47
C PRO A 64 0.94 -10.89 -4.31
N PHE A 65 -0.24 -10.30 -4.29
CA PHE A 65 -0.52 -9.01 -4.89
C PHE A 65 -1.62 -8.29 -4.11
N ARG A 66 -1.66 -6.99 -4.26
CA ARG A 66 -2.72 -6.14 -3.74
C ARG A 66 -3.74 -5.92 -4.85
N LEU A 67 -4.99 -6.21 -4.57
CA LEU A 67 -6.10 -5.96 -5.47
C LEU A 67 -6.80 -4.65 -5.11
N VAL A 68 -7.15 -3.85 -6.10
CA VAL A 68 -7.84 -2.56 -5.93
C VAL A 68 -9.09 -2.54 -6.80
N ASP A 69 -10.26 -2.33 -6.17
CA ASP A 69 -11.50 -2.02 -6.88
C ASP A 69 -11.67 -0.49 -6.98
N THR A 70 -11.68 0.01 -8.20
CA THR A 70 -11.88 1.46 -8.45
C THR A 70 -13.35 1.88 -8.44
N GLY A 71 -14.29 0.94 -8.26
CA GLY A 71 -15.73 1.15 -8.39
C GLY A 71 -16.43 1.86 -7.24
N GLY A 72 -15.76 2.10 -6.12
CA GLY A 72 -16.34 2.66 -4.89
C GLY A 72 -16.33 4.19 -4.78
N LEU A 73 -16.06 4.94 -5.84
CA LEU A 73 -16.11 6.41 -5.79
C LEU A 73 -17.57 6.86 -5.90
N ASP A 74 -18.05 7.49 -4.83
CA ASP A 74 -19.38 8.11 -4.78
C ASP A 74 -19.49 9.20 -5.87
N PRO A 75 -20.47 9.14 -6.77
CA PRO A 75 -20.71 10.22 -7.70
C PRO A 75 -21.27 11.41 -6.92
N SER A 76 -20.39 12.29 -6.44
CA SER A 76 -20.84 13.63 -6.05
C SER A 76 -21.52 14.25 -7.28
N ALA A 77 -22.78 14.58 -7.14
CA ALA A 77 -23.79 14.77 -8.17
C ALA A 77 -23.54 15.87 -9.24
N SER A 78 -22.32 16.31 -9.46
CA SER A 78 -21.97 17.40 -10.39
C SER A 78 -21.01 17.02 -11.53
N GLU A 79 -20.32 15.86 -11.47
CA GLU A 79 -19.40 15.44 -12.53
C GLU A 79 -20.07 14.36 -13.40
N GLY A 80 -20.06 14.52 -14.73
CA GLY A 80 -20.59 13.53 -15.65
C GLY A 80 -19.84 12.19 -15.54
N MET A 81 -20.53 11.06 -15.85
CA MET A 81 -20.01 9.68 -15.75
C MET A 81 -18.64 9.49 -16.41
N LEU A 82 -18.37 10.17 -17.51
CA LEU A 82 -17.08 10.13 -18.24
C LEU A 82 -15.93 10.73 -17.43
N ALA A 83 -16.15 11.86 -16.75
CA ALA A 83 -15.15 12.49 -15.91
C ALA A 83 -14.78 11.60 -14.72
N LEU A 84 -15.76 10.93 -14.13
CA LEU A 84 -15.57 9.98 -13.05
C LEU A 84 -14.71 8.76 -13.48
N ILE A 85 -15.05 8.16 -14.61
CA ILE A 85 -14.31 7.01 -15.15
C ILE A 85 -12.87 7.40 -15.50
N LYS A 86 -12.68 8.58 -16.11
CA LYS A 86 -11.35 9.10 -16.44
C LYS A 86 -10.49 9.28 -15.18
N ARG A 87 -11.04 9.92 -14.17
CA ARG A 87 -10.37 10.13 -12.88
C ARG A 87 -10.03 8.80 -12.19
N GLN A 88 -10.94 7.82 -12.22
CA GLN A 88 -10.69 6.48 -11.69
C GLN A 88 -9.55 5.79 -12.44
N SER A 89 -9.54 5.90 -13.77
CA SER A 89 -8.49 5.30 -14.62
C SER A 89 -7.13 5.95 -14.38
N GLU A 90 -7.06 7.28 -14.28
CA GLU A 90 -5.83 8.01 -14.00
C GLU A 90 -5.21 7.61 -12.65
N ILE A 91 -6.06 7.42 -11.65
CA ILE A 91 -5.60 6.98 -10.33
C ILE A 91 -5.14 5.52 -10.36
N ALA A 92 -5.90 4.63 -11.03
CA ALA A 92 -5.51 3.24 -11.19
C ALA A 92 -4.19 3.10 -11.96
N ILE A 93 -4.01 3.87 -13.04
CA ILE A 93 -2.74 3.96 -13.78
C ILE A 93 -1.61 4.42 -12.86
N ALA A 94 -1.86 5.32 -11.93
CA ALA A 94 -0.84 5.80 -11.01
C ALA A 94 -0.43 4.73 -9.96
N GLU A 95 -1.38 3.96 -9.45
CA GLU A 95 -1.20 3.06 -8.30
C GLU A 95 -0.82 1.62 -8.68
N ALA A 96 -1.32 1.10 -9.79
CA ALA A 96 -1.17 -0.31 -10.13
C ALA A 96 0.14 -0.62 -10.85
N ASP A 97 0.63 -1.84 -10.66
CA ASP A 97 1.69 -2.45 -11.47
C ASP A 97 1.09 -3.20 -12.66
N VAL A 98 -0.14 -3.70 -12.51
CA VAL A 98 -0.92 -4.38 -13.55
C VAL A 98 -2.33 -3.80 -13.59
N LEU A 99 -2.86 -3.58 -14.78
CA LEU A 99 -4.19 -3.03 -15.03
C LEU A 99 -5.11 -4.12 -15.59
N VAL A 100 -6.31 -4.23 -15.05
CA VAL A 100 -7.38 -5.10 -15.55
C VAL A 100 -8.57 -4.24 -15.91
N LEU A 101 -8.86 -4.10 -17.20
CA LEU A 101 -10.09 -3.46 -17.67
C LEU A 101 -11.21 -4.50 -17.77
N LEU A 102 -12.25 -4.32 -16.97
CA LEU A 102 -13.43 -5.17 -16.97
C LEU A 102 -14.53 -4.58 -17.84
N MET A 103 -14.99 -5.33 -18.81
CA MET A 103 -16.06 -4.95 -19.73
C MET A 103 -17.23 -5.93 -19.59
N ASP A 104 -18.42 -5.50 -20.00
CA ASP A 104 -19.63 -6.31 -19.93
C ASP A 104 -19.90 -6.99 -21.29
N GLY A 105 -19.80 -8.33 -21.34
CA GLY A 105 -20.00 -9.11 -22.55
C GLY A 105 -21.43 -9.10 -23.09
N ARG A 106 -22.42 -8.81 -22.23
CA ARG A 106 -23.83 -8.74 -22.65
C ARG A 106 -24.18 -7.43 -23.37
N THR A 107 -23.54 -6.33 -22.96
CA THR A 107 -23.79 -4.99 -23.56
C THR A 107 -22.87 -4.69 -24.74
N GLY A 108 -21.83 -5.50 -24.97
CA GLY A 108 -20.82 -5.24 -25.98
C GLY A 108 -19.95 -4.03 -25.68
N VAL A 109 -19.19 -3.61 -26.69
CA VAL A 109 -18.27 -2.46 -26.58
C VAL A 109 -19.05 -1.15 -26.64
N MET A 110 -18.90 -0.35 -25.58
CA MET A 110 -19.55 0.94 -25.47
C MET A 110 -18.54 2.08 -25.72
N PRO A 111 -19.00 3.29 -26.17
CA PRO A 111 -18.10 4.43 -26.39
C PRO A 111 -17.21 4.78 -25.20
N GLN A 112 -17.73 4.64 -23.97
CA GLN A 112 -16.98 4.88 -22.75
C GLN A 112 -15.84 3.88 -22.56
N ASP A 113 -16.00 2.62 -22.97
CA ASP A 113 -14.95 1.60 -22.92
C ASP A 113 -13.80 1.96 -23.86
N GLN A 114 -14.10 2.45 -25.05
CA GLN A 114 -13.09 2.89 -26.02
C GLN A 114 -12.27 4.06 -25.48
N GLU A 115 -12.89 4.98 -24.75
CA GLU A 115 -12.18 6.10 -24.16
C GLU A 115 -11.25 5.67 -23.03
N VAL A 116 -11.70 4.77 -22.17
CA VAL A 116 -10.86 4.14 -21.13
C VAL A 116 -9.68 3.40 -21.75
N ILE A 117 -9.90 2.63 -22.81
CA ILE A 117 -8.84 1.91 -23.53
C ILE A 117 -7.79 2.89 -24.09
N ARG A 118 -8.21 4.02 -24.67
CA ARG A 118 -7.26 5.03 -25.17
C ARG A 118 -6.39 5.58 -24.03
N LEU A 119 -6.96 5.85 -22.89
CA LEU A 119 -6.23 6.30 -21.69
C LEU A 119 -5.25 5.23 -21.19
N LEU A 120 -5.69 3.97 -21.14
CA LEU A 120 -4.89 2.86 -20.63
C LEU A 120 -3.77 2.45 -21.57
N ARG A 121 -3.94 2.57 -22.89
CA ARG A 121 -2.90 2.33 -23.88
C ARG A 121 -1.71 3.29 -23.79
N GLY A 122 -1.94 4.50 -23.27
CA GLY A 122 -0.88 5.45 -22.97
C GLY A 122 -0.04 5.08 -21.74
N ALA A 123 -0.50 4.13 -20.96
CA ALA A 123 0.24 3.62 -19.80
C ALA A 123 1.21 2.52 -20.26
N THR A 124 2.46 2.57 -19.78
CA THR A 124 3.49 1.56 -20.06
C THR A 124 3.35 0.29 -19.20
N LYS A 125 2.15 0.06 -18.64
CA LYS A 125 1.87 -1.05 -17.73
C LYS A 125 1.16 -2.20 -18.44
N PRO A 126 1.37 -3.45 -18.01
CA PRO A 126 0.61 -4.58 -18.51
C PRO A 126 -0.88 -4.34 -18.36
N LEU A 127 -1.62 -4.45 -19.46
CA LEU A 127 -3.07 -4.25 -19.52
C LEU A 127 -3.74 -5.54 -19.96
N PHE A 128 -4.63 -6.05 -19.11
CA PHE A 128 -5.47 -7.21 -19.40
C PHE A 128 -6.91 -6.76 -19.59
N ILE A 129 -7.58 -7.27 -20.63
CA ILE A 129 -9.00 -7.01 -20.83
C ILE A 129 -9.80 -8.24 -20.49
N ALA A 130 -10.63 -8.12 -19.47
CA ALA A 130 -11.55 -9.15 -19.04
C ALA A 130 -12.98 -8.81 -19.48
N ILE A 131 -13.63 -9.73 -20.21
CA ILE A 131 -15.02 -9.60 -20.67
C ILE A 131 -15.88 -10.40 -19.71
N ASN A 132 -16.63 -9.71 -18.86
CA ASN A 132 -17.42 -10.33 -17.80
C ASN A 132 -18.84 -10.69 -18.27
N LYS A 133 -19.51 -11.52 -17.48
CA LYS A 133 -20.89 -12.03 -17.72
C LYS A 133 -20.98 -12.98 -18.89
N ILE A 134 -19.89 -13.72 -19.15
CA ILE A 134 -19.84 -14.81 -20.12
C ILE A 134 -20.23 -16.11 -19.40
N ASP A 135 -21.54 -16.31 -19.27
CA ASP A 135 -22.08 -17.43 -18.47
C ASP A 135 -22.50 -18.60 -19.34
N THR A 136 -22.59 -18.42 -20.65
CA THR A 136 -23.07 -19.46 -21.60
C THR A 136 -22.34 -19.40 -22.93
N PRO A 137 -22.22 -20.50 -23.68
CA PRO A 137 -21.60 -20.54 -25.02
C PRO A 137 -22.22 -19.57 -26.04
N LYS A 138 -23.49 -19.21 -25.88
CA LYS A 138 -24.14 -18.23 -26.78
C LYS A 138 -23.55 -16.81 -26.62
N VAL A 139 -22.99 -16.47 -25.46
CA VAL A 139 -22.39 -15.18 -25.20
C VAL A 139 -20.93 -15.16 -25.70
N GLU A 140 -20.29 -16.33 -25.89
CA GLU A 140 -18.95 -16.41 -26.48
C GLU A 140 -18.87 -15.82 -27.90
N THR A 141 -19.96 -15.92 -28.68
CA THR A 141 -20.01 -15.31 -30.02
C THR A 141 -19.94 -13.80 -29.99
N LEU A 142 -20.35 -13.15 -28.89
CA LEU A 142 -20.26 -11.69 -28.72
C LEU A 142 -18.83 -11.22 -28.46
N ILE A 143 -17.90 -12.12 -28.11
CA ILE A 143 -16.49 -11.79 -27.90
C ILE A 143 -15.85 -11.29 -29.18
N ALA A 144 -16.34 -11.74 -30.35
CA ALA A 144 -15.83 -11.33 -31.65
C ALA A 144 -15.80 -9.80 -31.82
N ASP A 145 -16.79 -9.08 -31.28
CA ASP A 145 -16.87 -7.62 -31.38
C ASP A 145 -15.76 -6.93 -30.59
N PHE A 146 -15.25 -7.58 -29.54
CA PHE A 146 -14.16 -7.01 -28.72
C PHE A 146 -12.78 -7.12 -29.39
N TYR A 147 -12.57 -8.06 -30.33
CA TYR A 147 -11.34 -8.13 -31.11
C TYR A 147 -11.13 -6.90 -32.01
N GLN A 148 -12.21 -6.19 -32.37
CA GLN A 148 -12.15 -4.92 -33.12
C GLN A 148 -11.40 -3.83 -32.33
N LEU A 149 -11.24 -4.01 -31.03
CA LEU A 149 -10.45 -3.10 -30.20
C LEU A 149 -8.93 -3.22 -30.45
N GLY A 150 -8.50 -4.17 -31.30
CA GLY A 150 -7.07 -4.37 -31.63
C GLY A 150 -6.24 -4.80 -30.40
N ILE A 151 -6.78 -5.69 -29.58
CA ILE A 151 -6.15 -6.20 -28.37
C ILE A 151 -5.96 -7.70 -28.53
N GLU A 152 -4.72 -8.16 -28.36
CA GLU A 152 -4.36 -9.55 -28.61
C GLU A 152 -4.90 -10.52 -27.55
N HIS A 153 -5.02 -10.08 -26.29
CA HIS A 153 -5.40 -10.95 -25.18
C HIS A 153 -6.70 -10.49 -24.51
N LEU A 154 -7.78 -11.20 -24.83
CA LEU A 154 -9.09 -11.03 -24.23
C LEU A 154 -9.37 -12.23 -23.31
N TYR A 155 -9.81 -11.95 -22.09
CA TYR A 155 -10.13 -12.98 -21.09
C TYR A 155 -11.65 -13.02 -20.84
N PRO A 156 -12.37 -13.96 -21.45
CA PRO A 156 -13.78 -14.15 -21.14
C PRO A 156 -13.92 -14.71 -19.73
N VAL A 157 -14.68 -14.01 -18.87
CA VAL A 157 -14.88 -14.39 -17.48
C VAL A 157 -16.35 -14.35 -17.08
N SER A 158 -16.70 -15.15 -16.11
CA SER A 158 -17.92 -14.99 -15.32
C SER A 158 -17.52 -14.79 -13.85
N ALA A 159 -17.48 -13.54 -13.41
CA ALA A 159 -17.14 -13.22 -12.04
C ALA A 159 -18.11 -13.84 -11.02
N GLU A 160 -19.38 -13.99 -11.40
CA GLU A 160 -20.42 -14.61 -10.57
C GLU A 160 -20.21 -16.13 -10.42
N HIS A 161 -19.88 -16.82 -11.49
CA HIS A 161 -19.70 -18.27 -11.50
C HIS A 161 -18.25 -18.72 -11.36
N GLY A 162 -17.28 -17.79 -11.51
CA GLY A 162 -15.85 -18.06 -11.38
C GLY A 162 -15.20 -18.67 -12.63
N LEU A 163 -15.94 -18.71 -13.77
CA LEU A 163 -15.42 -19.22 -15.04
C LEU A 163 -14.40 -18.22 -15.64
N GLY A 164 -13.30 -18.70 -16.22
CA GLY A 164 -12.27 -17.91 -16.88
C GLY A 164 -11.42 -17.05 -15.91
N VAL A 165 -11.74 -17.03 -14.61
CA VAL A 165 -11.01 -16.20 -13.63
C VAL A 165 -9.62 -16.76 -13.34
N ALA A 166 -9.44 -18.09 -13.42
CA ALA A 166 -8.14 -18.71 -13.20
C ALA A 166 -7.18 -18.38 -14.34
N GLU A 167 -7.63 -18.42 -15.59
CA GLU A 167 -6.86 -18.07 -16.78
C GLU A 167 -6.43 -16.60 -16.77
N LEU A 168 -7.33 -15.70 -16.36
CA LEU A 168 -7.00 -14.31 -16.15
C LEU A 168 -5.92 -14.12 -15.07
N LEU A 169 -6.04 -14.83 -13.95
CA LEU A 169 -5.06 -14.76 -12.85
C LEU A 169 -3.71 -15.38 -13.24
N ASP A 170 -3.71 -16.44 -14.05
CA ASP A 170 -2.48 -17.03 -14.60
C ASP A 170 -1.72 -15.98 -15.41
N ALA A 171 -2.39 -15.34 -16.37
CA ALA A 171 -1.79 -14.31 -17.19
C ALA A 171 -1.31 -13.09 -16.37
N ILE A 172 -2.10 -12.64 -15.39
CA ILE A 172 -1.68 -11.57 -14.48
C ILE A 172 -0.42 -11.98 -13.72
N SER A 173 -0.37 -13.22 -13.19
CA SER A 173 0.72 -13.69 -12.34
C SER A 173 2.07 -13.74 -13.07
N GLU A 174 2.09 -13.96 -14.36
CA GLU A 174 3.31 -13.94 -15.19
C GLU A 174 3.94 -12.54 -15.28
N HIS A 175 3.11 -11.49 -15.17
CA HIS A 175 3.54 -10.09 -15.23
C HIS A 175 3.74 -9.46 -13.86
N LEU A 176 3.46 -10.20 -12.78
CA LEU A 176 3.80 -9.75 -11.43
C LEU A 176 5.29 -10.03 -11.16
N PRO A 177 6.03 -9.08 -10.56
CA PRO A 177 7.42 -9.33 -10.20
C PRO A 177 7.52 -10.57 -9.31
N SER A 178 8.47 -11.46 -9.64
CA SER A 178 8.67 -12.68 -8.86
C SER A 178 9.33 -12.35 -7.54
N VAL A 179 8.94 -13.07 -6.49
CA VAL A 179 9.52 -12.92 -5.16
C VAL A 179 10.95 -13.46 -5.10
N GLU A 180 11.35 -14.25 -6.08
CA GLU A 180 12.66 -14.92 -6.14
C GLU A 180 13.82 -14.00 -6.59
N ASP A 181 13.51 -12.84 -7.21
CA ASP A 181 14.53 -11.94 -7.76
C ASP A 181 15.17 -10.97 -6.75
N ALA A 182 14.76 -11.01 -5.48
CA ALA A 182 15.34 -10.18 -4.43
C ALA A 182 16.29 -10.99 -3.54
N SER A 183 17.57 -11.02 -3.89
CA SER A 183 18.63 -11.51 -2.99
C SER A 183 18.66 -10.71 -1.69
N PRO A 184 18.77 -11.34 -0.51
CA PRO A 184 18.68 -10.67 0.80
C PRO A 184 19.88 -9.76 1.13
N THR A 185 20.88 -9.67 0.28
CA THR A 185 22.21 -9.16 0.66
C THR A 185 22.48 -7.69 0.38
N ASP A 186 21.60 -6.96 -0.37
CA ASP A 186 21.78 -5.52 -0.65
C ASP A 186 20.47 -4.74 -0.64
N ALA A 187 19.65 -4.94 0.37
CA ALA A 187 18.36 -4.25 0.51
C ALA A 187 18.54 -2.74 0.73
N MET A 188 18.71 -2.02 -0.37
CA MET A 188 18.75 -0.56 -0.39
C MET A 188 17.36 -0.01 -0.10
N PRO A 189 17.15 0.80 0.97
CA PRO A 189 15.86 1.38 1.29
C PRO A 189 15.37 2.30 0.16
N ARG A 190 14.16 2.08 -0.30
CA ARG A 190 13.45 3.00 -1.20
C ARG A 190 12.67 3.99 -0.37
N VAL A 191 12.97 5.27 -0.53
CA VAL A 191 12.45 6.34 0.32
C VAL A 191 11.62 7.31 -0.49
N ALA A 192 10.37 7.53 -0.09
CA ALA A 192 9.51 8.58 -0.63
C ALA A 192 9.45 9.79 0.32
N ILE A 193 9.71 10.99 -0.20
CA ILE A 193 9.48 12.25 0.53
C ILE A 193 8.10 12.75 0.14
N VAL A 194 7.15 12.71 1.07
CA VAL A 194 5.74 13.05 0.84
C VAL A 194 5.24 14.11 1.81
N GLY A 195 4.14 14.75 1.47
CA GLY A 195 3.52 15.81 2.25
C GLY A 195 2.78 16.79 1.34
N ARG A 196 1.98 17.66 1.91
CA ARG A 196 1.22 18.68 1.18
C ARG A 196 2.12 19.68 0.44
N PRO A 197 1.61 20.52 -0.47
CA PRO A 197 2.39 21.61 -1.08
C PRO A 197 3.03 22.53 -0.03
N ASN A 198 4.19 23.08 -0.34
CA ASN A 198 4.92 24.08 0.45
C ASN A 198 5.44 23.66 1.85
N VAL A 199 5.32 22.39 2.24
CA VAL A 199 5.92 21.88 3.50
C VAL A 199 7.46 21.75 3.46
N GLY A 200 8.08 21.97 2.30
CA GLY A 200 9.55 21.94 2.15
C GLY A 200 10.11 20.65 1.53
N LYS A 201 9.29 19.87 0.80
CA LYS A 201 9.76 18.63 0.11
C LYS A 201 10.92 18.88 -0.85
N SER A 202 10.79 19.89 -1.70
CA SER A 202 11.84 20.26 -2.68
C SER A 202 13.09 20.77 -1.98
N THR A 203 12.94 21.50 -0.88
CA THR A 203 14.04 21.98 -0.06
C THR A 203 14.81 20.81 0.57
N LEU A 204 14.07 19.87 1.18
CA LEU A 204 14.68 18.67 1.76
C LEU A 204 15.39 17.83 0.70
N LEU A 205 14.73 17.59 -0.44
CA LEU A 205 15.34 16.84 -1.55
C LEU A 205 16.63 17.51 -2.05
N ASN A 206 16.59 18.83 -2.28
CA ASN A 206 17.77 19.56 -2.73
C ASN A 206 18.89 19.55 -1.69
N ALA A 207 18.57 19.64 -0.41
CA ALA A 207 19.56 19.54 0.67
C ALA A 207 20.18 18.14 0.72
N VAL A 208 19.39 17.08 0.58
CA VAL A 208 19.89 15.69 0.52
C VAL A 208 20.78 15.47 -0.70
N LEU A 209 20.38 15.98 -1.88
CA LEU A 209 21.14 15.82 -3.12
C LEU A 209 22.36 16.76 -3.21
N GLY A 210 22.38 17.86 -2.46
CA GLY A 210 23.44 18.86 -2.43
C GLY A 210 24.52 18.62 -1.39
N GLU A 211 24.40 17.59 -0.54
CA GLU A 211 25.49 17.23 0.40
C GLU A 211 26.73 16.75 -0.37
N GLU A 212 27.91 17.31 -0.07
CA GLU A 212 29.19 17.06 -0.77
C GLU A 212 29.64 15.57 -0.80
N ARG A 213 29.00 14.72 0.00
CA ARG A 213 29.28 13.28 0.08
C ARG A 213 28.21 12.39 -0.58
N ALA A 214 27.18 12.97 -1.19
CA ALA A 214 26.16 12.20 -1.88
C ALA A 214 26.58 12.02 -3.36
N VAL A 215 26.91 10.80 -3.74
CA VAL A 215 27.06 10.45 -5.16
C VAL A 215 25.65 10.31 -5.72
N VAL A 216 25.23 11.25 -6.55
CA VAL A 216 23.92 11.23 -7.20
C VAL A 216 24.08 10.64 -8.58
N SER A 217 23.46 9.50 -8.87
CA SER A 217 23.30 9.00 -10.22
C SER A 217 21.79 8.90 -10.54
N ASP A 218 21.41 9.50 -11.66
CA ASP A 218 20.09 9.25 -12.22
C ASP A 218 20.11 7.83 -12.80
N VAL A 219 19.30 6.93 -12.24
CA VAL A 219 19.20 5.55 -12.73
C VAL A 219 18.18 5.53 -13.87
N PRO A 220 18.61 5.38 -15.15
CA PRO A 220 17.70 5.24 -16.27
C PRO A 220 17.13 3.81 -16.29
N GLY A 221 15.83 3.70 -16.31
CA GLY A 221 15.19 2.46 -16.71
C GLY A 221 14.26 1.87 -15.68
N THR A 222 13.03 2.34 -15.71
CA THR A 222 11.83 1.50 -15.53
C THR A 222 10.55 2.29 -15.83
N THR A 223 10.55 3.42 -16.45
CA THR A 223 9.41 4.07 -17.12
C THR A 223 9.74 5.52 -17.45
N ARG A 224 9.36 6.00 -18.62
CA ARG A 224 9.68 7.32 -19.19
C ARG A 224 9.30 8.56 -18.35
N ASP A 225 8.71 8.40 -17.14
CA ASP A 225 8.16 9.50 -16.34
C ASP A 225 8.59 9.58 -14.87
N ALA A 226 9.33 8.63 -14.32
CA ALA A 226 9.78 8.66 -12.93
C ALA A 226 11.31 8.56 -12.87
N ILE A 227 11.98 9.65 -12.55
CA ILE A 227 13.42 9.64 -12.25
C ILE A 227 13.56 9.44 -10.76
N ASP A 228 14.09 8.28 -10.36
CA ASP A 228 14.52 8.00 -9.01
C ASP A 228 15.98 8.43 -8.88
N SER A 229 16.39 8.88 -7.70
CA SER A 229 17.78 9.31 -7.47
C SER A 229 18.44 8.40 -6.45
N LEU A 230 19.58 7.84 -6.82
CA LEU A 230 20.44 7.08 -5.91
C LEU A 230 21.24 8.09 -5.05
N VAL A 231 21.17 7.93 -3.75
CA VAL A 231 21.94 8.69 -2.77
C VAL A 231 22.83 7.73 -1.98
N VAL A 232 24.11 8.04 -1.88
CA VAL A 232 25.06 7.30 -1.05
C VAL A 232 25.44 8.21 0.13
N LYS A 233 25.20 7.74 1.35
CA LYS A 233 25.53 8.45 2.59
C LYS A 233 26.17 7.49 3.57
N ASP A 234 27.37 7.81 4.06
CA ASP A 234 28.11 7.00 5.03
C ASP A 234 28.19 5.50 4.63
N ASP A 235 28.58 5.25 3.36
CA ASP A 235 28.65 3.92 2.70
C ASP A 235 27.33 3.17 2.55
N ARG A 236 26.21 3.79 2.89
CA ARG A 236 24.86 3.24 2.67
C ARG A 236 24.19 3.85 1.46
N ARG A 237 23.42 3.04 0.76
CA ARG A 237 22.71 3.43 -0.46
C ARG A 237 21.22 3.59 -0.17
N TYR A 238 20.63 4.65 -0.72
CA TYR A 238 19.20 4.96 -0.62
C TYR A 238 18.66 5.32 -1.99
N LEU A 239 17.50 4.77 -2.35
CA LEU A 239 16.82 5.13 -3.60
C LEU A 239 15.67 6.10 -3.27
N LEU A 240 15.83 7.38 -3.60
CA LEU A 240 14.77 8.36 -3.47
C LEU A 240 13.80 8.23 -4.65
N THR A 241 12.54 7.92 -4.37
CA THR A 241 11.52 7.69 -5.40
C THR A 241 10.83 8.99 -5.84
N ASP A 242 10.48 9.11 -7.13
CA ASP A 242 9.73 10.22 -7.75
C ASP A 242 10.38 11.62 -7.55
N THR A 243 11.70 11.68 -7.62
CA THR A 243 12.46 12.94 -7.44
C THR A 243 12.22 13.95 -8.56
N ALA A 244 11.96 13.51 -9.81
CA ALA A 244 11.63 14.37 -10.94
C ALA A 244 10.37 15.20 -10.69
N GLY A 245 9.36 14.59 -10.05
CA GLY A 245 8.15 15.27 -9.68
C GLY A 245 8.34 16.39 -8.67
N ILE A 246 9.34 16.27 -7.81
CA ILE A 246 9.70 17.27 -6.82
C ILE A 246 10.57 18.37 -7.46
N ARG A 247 11.53 18.01 -8.33
CA ARG A 247 12.45 18.94 -9.02
C ARG A 247 11.75 19.88 -10.01
N ARG A 248 10.78 19.39 -10.80
CA ARG A 248 10.07 20.20 -11.81
C ARG A 248 9.22 21.33 -11.22
N ARG A 249 8.77 21.22 -9.97
CA ARG A 249 7.96 22.25 -9.28
C ARG A 249 8.73 23.52 -8.89
N GLY A 250 10.04 23.53 -8.93
CA GLY A 250 10.83 24.75 -8.73
C GLY A 250 10.59 25.82 -9.81
N LYS A 251 9.88 25.51 -10.91
CA LYS A 251 9.73 26.40 -12.08
C LYS A 251 8.31 26.70 -12.56
N ILE A 252 7.26 25.94 -12.16
CA ILE A 252 5.90 26.12 -12.73
C ILE A 252 4.80 25.78 -11.70
N ASP A 253 3.97 26.73 -11.43
CA ASP A 253 2.51 26.83 -11.39
C ASP A 253 1.64 26.40 -10.21
N ARG A 254 0.75 27.37 -9.93
CA ARG A 254 -0.43 27.35 -9.06
C ARG A 254 -1.60 26.71 -9.82
N GLY A 255 -1.78 25.42 -9.70
CA GLY A 255 -2.98 24.78 -10.26
C GLY A 255 -2.98 23.25 -10.08
N ILE A 256 -4.09 22.74 -9.53
CA ILE A 256 -4.50 21.34 -9.49
C ILE A 256 -4.05 20.57 -8.24
N GLU A 257 -4.86 20.65 -7.18
CA GLU A 257 -4.73 19.83 -5.95
C GLU A 257 -4.80 18.31 -6.22
N GLY A 258 -5.58 17.87 -7.20
CA GLY A 258 -5.70 16.45 -7.57
C GLY A 258 -4.40 15.80 -8.04
N TYR A 259 -3.53 16.55 -8.69
CA TYR A 259 -2.23 16.05 -9.20
C TYR A 259 -1.22 15.74 -8.08
N SER A 260 -1.35 16.43 -6.93
CA SER A 260 -0.45 16.25 -5.78
C SER A 260 -0.71 14.93 -5.04
N VAL A 261 -1.97 14.52 -4.91
CA VAL A 261 -2.36 13.28 -4.21
C VAL A 261 -2.00 12.05 -5.04
N ALA A 262 -2.30 12.04 -6.35
CA ALA A 262 -1.95 10.94 -7.25
C ALA A 262 -0.43 10.69 -7.32
N ARG A 263 0.37 11.76 -7.26
CA ARG A 263 1.83 11.68 -7.22
C ARG A 263 2.35 11.12 -5.91
N SER A 264 1.79 11.57 -4.79
CA SER A 264 2.12 11.02 -3.46
C SER A 264 1.78 9.53 -3.39
N LEU A 265 0.66 9.11 -3.99
CA LEU A 265 0.27 7.71 -4.10
C LEU A 265 1.31 6.88 -4.85
N ARG A 266 1.79 7.38 -6.01
CA ARG A 266 2.81 6.69 -6.82
C ARG A 266 4.14 6.56 -6.06
N ALA A 267 4.61 7.65 -5.46
CA ALA A 267 5.85 7.66 -4.69
C ALA A 267 5.78 6.70 -3.50
N ILE A 268 4.70 6.75 -2.71
CA ILE A 268 4.46 5.86 -1.58
C ILE A 268 4.38 4.40 -2.04
N GLY A 269 3.65 4.12 -3.13
CA GLY A 269 3.49 2.76 -3.66
C GLY A 269 4.81 2.08 -4.01
N ARG A 270 5.81 2.85 -4.47
CA ARG A 270 7.14 2.37 -4.88
C ARG A 270 8.20 2.43 -3.79
N SER A 271 7.89 2.97 -2.61
CA SER A 271 8.82 3.12 -1.50
C SER A 271 8.67 2.02 -0.45
N ASP A 272 9.70 1.84 0.36
CA ASP A 272 9.68 1.03 1.58
C ASP A 272 9.39 1.91 2.79
N VAL A 273 10.01 3.10 2.81
CA VAL A 273 9.85 4.11 3.87
C VAL A 273 9.29 5.39 3.28
N ALA A 274 8.20 5.88 3.85
CA ALA A 274 7.64 7.18 3.54
C ALA A 274 8.06 8.19 4.63
N VAL A 275 8.78 9.24 4.23
CA VAL A 275 9.08 10.40 5.08
C VAL A 275 7.95 11.42 4.87
N LEU A 276 7.02 11.48 5.81
CA LEU A 276 5.91 12.42 5.78
C LEU A 276 6.32 13.75 6.40
N LEU A 277 6.47 14.78 5.57
CA LEU A 277 6.79 16.14 6.00
C LEU A 277 5.53 16.86 6.48
N LEU A 278 5.65 17.46 7.66
CA LEU A 278 4.65 18.31 8.28
C LEU A 278 5.24 19.72 8.49
N ASP A 279 4.42 20.75 8.42
CA ASP A 279 4.85 22.13 8.66
C ASP A 279 4.66 22.51 10.14
N ALA A 280 5.75 22.91 10.81
CA ALA A 280 5.70 23.29 12.21
C ALA A 280 4.85 24.54 12.47
N GLN A 281 4.76 25.47 11.51
CA GLN A 281 4.03 26.73 11.67
C GLN A 281 2.53 26.56 11.42
N GLU A 282 2.17 25.90 10.33
CA GLU A 282 0.76 25.70 9.97
C GLU A 282 0.10 24.54 10.75
N GLY A 283 0.93 23.68 11.39
CA GLY A 283 0.44 22.51 12.10
C GLY A 283 -0.07 21.40 11.16
N ILE A 284 -0.88 20.49 11.70
CA ILE A 284 -1.40 19.32 11.01
C ILE A 284 -2.73 19.65 10.37
N THR A 285 -2.86 19.37 9.07
CA THR A 285 -4.07 19.63 8.27
C THR A 285 -4.79 18.34 7.88
N GLU A 286 -6.00 18.46 7.33
CA GLU A 286 -6.73 17.31 6.77
C GLU A 286 -5.98 16.67 5.60
N GLN A 287 -5.27 17.46 4.79
CA GLN A 287 -4.48 16.95 3.68
C GLN A 287 -3.31 16.08 4.18
N ASP A 288 -2.66 16.44 5.28
CA ASP A 288 -1.64 15.63 5.92
C ASP A 288 -2.24 14.31 6.42
N THR A 289 -3.45 14.34 6.99
CA THR A 289 -4.16 13.14 7.44
C THR A 289 -4.52 12.21 6.27
N LYS A 290 -4.92 12.75 5.11
CA LYS A 290 -5.18 11.97 3.91
C LYS A 290 -3.91 11.27 3.40
N ILE A 291 -2.77 11.98 3.36
CA ILE A 291 -1.48 11.42 2.93
C ILE A 291 -1.03 10.34 3.92
N ALA A 292 -1.11 10.59 5.22
CA ALA A 292 -0.81 9.62 6.27
C ALA A 292 -1.66 8.34 6.13
N GLY A 293 -2.96 8.48 5.85
CA GLY A 293 -3.86 7.37 5.56
C GLY A 293 -3.44 6.54 4.34
N ILE A 294 -2.86 7.19 3.31
CA ILE A 294 -2.33 6.49 2.14
C ILE A 294 -1.11 5.64 2.51
N VAL A 295 -0.16 6.17 3.31
CA VAL A 295 1.03 5.44 3.74
C VAL A 295 0.64 4.13 4.44
N ILE A 296 -0.36 4.19 5.34
CA ILE A 296 -0.83 3.01 6.06
C ILE A 296 -1.51 2.02 5.14
N ARG A 297 -2.42 2.48 4.26
CA ARG A 297 -3.09 1.60 3.31
C ARG A 297 -2.12 0.86 2.42
N GLN A 298 -1.08 1.55 1.97
CA GLN A 298 0.00 0.97 1.19
C GLN A 298 0.92 0.05 2.02
N GLY A 299 0.71 -0.04 3.35
CA GLY A 299 1.52 -0.86 4.23
C GLY A 299 2.98 -0.42 4.28
N ARG A 300 3.27 0.87 4.09
CA ARG A 300 4.65 1.37 4.07
C ARG A 300 5.09 1.80 5.46
N ALA A 301 6.39 1.64 5.73
CA ALA A 301 6.98 2.22 6.93
C ALA A 301 6.91 3.75 6.87
N CYS A 302 6.80 4.40 8.02
CA CYS A 302 6.57 5.84 8.12
C CYS A 302 7.50 6.50 9.13
N LEU A 303 8.15 7.56 8.68
CA LEU A 303 8.87 8.52 9.51
C LEU A 303 8.17 9.88 9.38
N LEU A 304 7.77 10.48 10.50
CA LEU A 304 7.21 11.83 10.52
C LEU A 304 8.34 12.84 10.68
N MET A 305 8.42 13.84 9.80
CA MET A 305 9.37 14.94 9.93
C MET A 305 8.63 16.26 10.03
N VAL A 306 8.68 16.87 11.20
CA VAL A 306 8.15 18.23 11.46
C VAL A 306 9.19 19.24 11.01
N ASN A 307 8.99 19.76 9.81
CA ASN A 307 9.89 20.69 9.14
C ASN A 307 9.62 22.14 9.55
N LYS A 308 10.57 23.04 9.29
CA LYS A 308 10.54 24.47 9.65
C LYS A 308 10.45 24.70 11.15
N TRP A 309 10.98 23.76 11.94
CA TRP A 309 10.98 23.89 13.41
C TRP A 309 11.82 25.05 13.90
N ASP A 310 12.81 25.48 13.14
CA ASP A 310 13.67 26.65 13.39
C ASP A 310 12.90 27.96 13.35
N LEU A 311 11.80 28.04 12.62
CA LEU A 311 10.95 29.23 12.55
C LEU A 311 9.94 29.32 13.71
N ARG A 312 9.75 28.21 14.44
CA ARG A 312 8.93 28.18 15.63
C ARG A 312 9.82 28.50 16.83
N GLN A 313 9.63 29.66 17.43
CA GLN A 313 10.26 29.99 18.72
C GLN A 313 9.74 28.98 19.75
N GLY A 314 10.40 27.82 19.84
CA GLY A 314 9.87 26.68 20.54
C GLY A 314 10.85 26.18 21.58
N ASP A 315 10.38 26.24 22.81
CA ASP A 315 10.90 25.51 23.94
C ASP A 315 10.37 24.06 23.96
N ALA A 316 10.71 23.31 24.99
CA ALA A 316 10.24 21.95 25.20
C ALA A 316 8.71 21.85 25.24
N GLN A 317 8.02 22.90 25.71
CA GLN A 317 6.56 22.95 25.82
C GLN A 317 5.88 22.99 24.43
N ALA A 318 6.43 23.78 23.48
CA ALA A 318 5.91 23.83 22.10
C ALA A 318 6.04 22.48 21.40
N ARG A 319 7.12 21.75 21.67
CA ARG A 319 7.33 20.39 21.17
C ARG A 319 6.32 19.41 21.74
N GLU A 320 6.11 19.43 23.05
CA GLU A 320 5.13 18.56 23.71
C GLU A 320 3.71 18.83 23.21
N MET A 321 3.34 20.09 23.00
CA MET A 321 2.03 20.46 22.43
C MET A 321 1.87 19.91 21.01
N PHE A 322 2.90 20.01 20.17
CA PHE A 322 2.83 19.47 18.80
C PHE A 322 2.73 17.94 18.81
N GLU A 323 3.47 17.25 19.68
CA GLU A 323 3.38 15.80 19.85
C GLU A 323 2.00 15.35 20.35
N LYS A 324 1.36 16.11 21.24
CA LYS A 324 -0.04 15.87 21.66
C LYS A 324 -1.01 16.02 20.50
N ASP A 325 -0.83 17.04 19.65
CA ASP A 325 -1.67 17.23 18.47
C ASP A 325 -1.44 16.12 17.42
N LEU A 326 -0.20 15.66 17.22
CA LEU A 326 0.11 14.48 16.41
C LEU A 326 -0.64 13.23 16.88
N LYS A 327 -0.58 12.93 18.18
CA LYS A 327 -1.26 11.75 18.76
C LYS A 327 -2.77 11.83 18.60
N ARG A 328 -3.34 13.04 18.64
CA ARG A 328 -4.78 13.29 18.46
C ARG A 328 -5.22 13.14 17.01
N ARG A 329 -4.46 13.72 16.06
CA ARG A 329 -4.82 13.75 14.64
C ARG A 329 -4.40 12.50 13.88
N PHE A 330 -3.32 11.83 14.34
CA PHE A 330 -2.80 10.58 13.77
C PHE A 330 -2.87 9.42 14.78
N PRO A 331 -4.05 9.07 15.34
CA PRO A 331 -4.17 7.99 16.32
C PRO A 331 -3.73 6.64 15.76
N PHE A 332 -3.71 6.50 14.43
CA PHE A 332 -3.31 5.32 13.68
C PHE A 332 -1.81 5.28 13.33
N LEU A 333 -1.04 6.37 13.59
CA LEU A 333 0.41 6.47 13.36
C LEU A 333 1.20 6.67 14.65
N ARG A 334 0.65 6.32 15.82
CA ARG A 334 1.35 6.47 17.12
C ARG A 334 2.70 5.75 17.19
N TRP A 335 2.89 4.79 16.32
CA TRP A 335 4.10 4.00 16.20
C TRP A 335 5.17 4.64 15.29
N ALA A 336 4.82 5.68 14.55
CA ALA A 336 5.77 6.35 13.69
C ALA A 336 6.68 7.29 14.51
N PRO A 337 8.01 7.20 14.39
CA PRO A 337 8.91 8.13 15.05
C PRO A 337 8.75 9.53 14.46
N VAL A 338 9.03 10.53 15.29
CA VAL A 338 8.89 11.95 14.94
C VAL A 338 10.26 12.62 15.01
N LEU A 339 10.69 13.17 13.88
CA LEU A 339 11.90 13.99 13.76
C LEU A 339 11.51 15.46 13.67
N PHE A 340 11.98 16.27 14.62
CA PHE A 340 11.83 17.73 14.58
C PHE A 340 13.08 18.36 13.98
N GLY A 341 12.93 19.22 12.98
CA GLY A 341 14.06 19.81 12.32
C GLY A 341 13.71 20.86 11.27
N ALA A 342 14.71 21.27 10.53
CA ALA A 342 14.57 22.15 9.38
C ALA A 342 15.33 21.54 8.19
N ALA A 343 14.68 21.44 7.05
CA ALA A 343 15.27 20.89 5.83
C ALA A 343 16.54 21.62 5.36
N VAL A 344 16.68 22.88 5.75
CA VAL A 344 17.84 23.75 5.44
C VAL A 344 19.03 23.56 6.40
N LYS A 345 18.86 22.82 7.50
CA LYS A 345 19.91 22.65 8.51
C LYS A 345 20.56 21.26 8.39
N ALA A 346 21.89 21.23 8.30
CA ALA A 346 22.68 20.01 8.19
C ALA A 346 22.43 19.02 9.35
N ASP A 347 22.17 19.51 10.57
CA ASP A 347 21.88 18.68 11.73
C ASP A 347 20.60 17.84 11.55
N SER A 348 19.60 18.40 10.85
CA SER A 348 18.37 17.65 10.52
C SER A 348 18.65 16.52 9.54
N LEU A 349 19.52 16.73 8.57
CA LEU A 349 19.93 15.69 7.60
C LEU A 349 20.76 14.60 8.25
N ARG A 350 21.64 14.95 9.20
CA ARG A 350 22.42 13.95 9.97
C ARG A 350 21.52 12.98 10.72
N ARG A 351 20.37 13.42 11.22
CA ARG A 351 19.42 12.56 11.95
C ARG A 351 18.45 11.84 11.05
N LEU A 352 18.20 12.34 9.84
CA LEU A 352 17.24 11.79 8.91
C LEU A 352 17.61 10.37 8.46
N PHE A 353 18.83 10.17 7.97
CA PHE A 353 19.26 8.86 7.44
C PHE A 353 19.32 7.77 8.52
N PRO A 354 19.92 7.99 9.72
CA PRO A 354 19.83 7.02 10.80
C PRO A 354 18.38 6.65 11.20
N SER A 355 17.47 7.64 11.18
CA SER A 355 16.06 7.38 11.46
C SER A 355 15.39 6.55 10.36
N ILE A 356 15.75 6.78 9.09
CA ILE A 356 15.30 5.95 7.96
C ILE A 356 15.81 4.52 8.11
N ASP A 357 17.07 4.34 8.48
CA ASP A 357 17.70 3.04 8.69
C ASP A 357 17.02 2.25 9.82
N GLU A 358 16.75 2.89 10.95
CA GLU A 358 16.04 2.28 12.08
C GLU A 358 14.64 1.80 11.68
N VAL A 359 13.90 2.67 10.98
CA VAL A 359 12.56 2.36 10.49
C VAL A 359 12.60 1.24 9.46
N PHE A 360 13.56 1.27 8.52
CA PHE A 360 13.72 0.22 7.51
C PHE A 360 14.14 -1.13 8.12
N ALA A 361 15.05 -1.11 9.10
CA ALA A 361 15.45 -2.30 9.83
C ALA A 361 14.24 -2.93 10.57
N SER A 362 13.40 -2.11 11.19
CA SER A 362 12.15 -2.55 11.82
C SER A 362 11.17 -3.11 10.80
N TYR A 363 11.04 -2.48 9.63
CA TYR A 363 10.17 -2.88 8.54
C TYR A 363 10.56 -4.22 7.92
N SER A 364 11.86 -4.51 7.90
CA SER A 364 12.44 -5.74 7.34
C SER A 364 12.67 -6.83 8.40
N ARG A 365 12.30 -6.56 9.67
CA ARG A 365 12.58 -7.47 10.78
C ARG A 365 11.79 -8.76 10.67
N ARG A 366 12.50 -9.88 10.81
CA ARG A 366 11.92 -11.22 10.93
C ARG A 366 12.11 -11.76 12.33
N ILE A 367 11.04 -12.30 12.90
CA ILE A 367 11.04 -12.93 14.22
C ILE A 367 10.89 -14.44 14.03
N PRO A 368 11.77 -15.25 14.61
CA PRO A 368 11.66 -16.70 14.55
C PRO A 368 10.34 -17.19 15.17
N THR A 369 9.73 -18.20 14.53
CA THR A 369 8.44 -18.76 14.95
C THR A 369 8.46 -19.26 16.40
N GLY A 370 9.59 -19.83 16.87
CA GLY A 370 9.73 -20.28 18.25
C GLY A 370 9.60 -19.13 19.25
N GLN A 371 10.26 -17.99 18.98
CA GLN A 371 10.17 -16.81 19.84
C GLN A 371 8.76 -16.22 19.87
N LEU A 372 8.08 -16.19 18.71
CA LEU A 372 6.69 -15.72 18.62
C LEU A 372 5.74 -16.60 19.45
N ASN A 373 5.94 -17.91 19.44
CA ASN A 373 5.06 -18.80 20.20
C ASN A 373 5.37 -18.76 21.69
N GLN A 374 6.62 -18.61 22.11
CA GLN A 374 6.95 -18.37 23.51
C GLN A 374 6.35 -17.06 24.01
N PHE A 375 6.48 -15.99 23.26
CA PHE A 375 5.84 -14.70 23.54
C PHE A 375 4.31 -14.85 23.67
N LEU A 376 3.69 -15.55 22.70
CA LEU A 376 2.23 -15.74 22.71
C LEU A 376 1.77 -16.55 23.92
N GLN A 377 2.50 -17.61 24.30
CA GLN A 377 2.17 -18.41 25.50
C GLN A 377 2.22 -17.56 26.76
N ASN A 378 3.32 -16.82 26.96
CA ASN A 378 3.47 -15.93 28.12
C ASN A 378 2.37 -14.87 28.19
N LEU A 379 2.00 -14.32 27.02
CA LEU A 379 0.94 -13.32 26.92
C LEU A 379 -0.43 -13.90 27.26
N LEU A 380 -0.73 -15.12 26.79
CA LEU A 380 -2.02 -15.78 27.00
C LEU A 380 -2.23 -16.26 28.45
N GLU A 381 -1.17 -16.47 29.21
CA GLU A 381 -1.25 -16.75 30.66
C GLU A 381 -1.82 -15.57 31.42
N VAL A 382 -1.47 -14.35 31.04
CA VAL A 382 -1.93 -13.10 31.69
C VAL A 382 -3.20 -12.56 31.04
N HIS A 383 -3.31 -12.67 29.73
CA HIS A 383 -4.40 -12.14 28.91
C HIS A 383 -4.98 -13.23 27.99
N PRO A 384 -5.86 -14.10 28.51
CA PRO A 384 -6.43 -15.18 27.72
C PRO A 384 -7.19 -14.71 26.49
N LEU A 385 -7.26 -15.56 25.47
CA LEU A 385 -8.07 -15.29 24.29
C LEU A 385 -9.55 -15.06 24.66
N PRO A 386 -10.25 -14.17 23.95
CA PRO A 386 -11.66 -13.90 24.21
C PRO A 386 -12.50 -15.19 24.11
N ALA A 387 -13.31 -15.44 25.13
CA ALA A 387 -14.23 -16.56 25.16
C ALA A 387 -15.45 -16.31 24.25
N ARG A 388 -16.11 -17.37 23.81
CA ARG A 388 -17.37 -17.26 23.06
C ARG A 388 -18.45 -16.65 23.96
N LYS A 389 -19.22 -15.67 23.44
CA LYS A 389 -20.40 -15.14 24.13
C LYS A 389 -21.32 -16.30 24.58
N GLY A 390 -21.58 -16.40 25.87
CA GLY A 390 -22.47 -17.41 26.48
C GLY A 390 -21.84 -18.79 26.76
N LYS A 391 -20.53 -18.99 26.55
CA LYS A 391 -19.82 -20.22 26.96
C LYS A 391 -18.41 -19.88 27.48
N PRO A 392 -18.30 -19.37 28.70
CA PRO A 392 -17.01 -18.97 29.29
C PRO A 392 -16.03 -20.15 29.47
N GLU A 393 -16.51 -21.39 29.48
CA GLU A 393 -15.69 -22.59 29.66
C GLU A 393 -14.90 -23.00 28.42
N GLN A 394 -15.20 -22.44 27.24
CA GLN A 394 -14.45 -22.69 25.99
C GLN A 394 -13.35 -21.65 25.76
N ILE A 395 -12.45 -21.51 26.72
CA ILE A 395 -11.22 -20.76 26.52
C ILE A 395 -10.37 -21.57 25.54
N THR A 396 -10.06 -20.98 24.40
CA THR A 396 -9.16 -21.60 23.39
C THR A 396 -7.78 -21.70 24.00
N LYS A 397 -7.41 -22.87 24.56
CA LYS A 397 -6.14 -23.08 25.26
C LYS A 397 -4.92 -23.15 24.33
N SER A 398 -5.11 -23.22 23.01
CA SER A 398 -4.00 -23.33 22.07
C SER A 398 -4.12 -22.34 20.92
N ALA A 399 -3.21 -21.41 20.90
CA ALA A 399 -2.97 -20.53 19.76
C ALA A 399 -1.55 -20.75 19.26
N PHE A 400 -1.34 -20.44 17.99
CA PHE A 400 -0.03 -20.50 17.33
C PHE A 400 0.13 -19.25 16.49
N MET A 401 1.33 -18.67 16.48
CA MET A 401 1.63 -17.47 15.70
C MET A 401 2.90 -17.68 14.87
N THR A 402 2.86 -17.23 13.64
CA THR A 402 4.04 -17.17 12.78
C THR A 402 4.07 -15.87 11.97
N GLN A 403 5.25 -15.37 11.68
CA GLN A 403 5.41 -14.23 10.79
C GLN A 403 5.45 -14.74 9.34
N VAL A 404 4.41 -14.42 8.58
CA VAL A 404 4.24 -14.89 7.19
C VAL A 404 4.84 -13.93 6.16
N ALA A 405 5.04 -12.66 6.52
CA ALA A 405 5.69 -11.67 5.66
C ALA A 405 6.50 -10.66 6.46
N VAL A 406 7.46 -10.02 5.77
CA VAL A 406 8.16 -8.79 6.15
C VAL A 406 7.79 -7.72 5.12
N GLN A 407 7.97 -6.44 5.42
CA GLN A 407 7.77 -5.31 4.47
C GLN A 407 6.35 -5.19 3.85
N PRO A 408 5.27 -5.08 4.63
CA PRO A 408 5.23 -4.92 6.09
C PRO A 408 5.27 -6.26 6.84
N PRO A 409 5.60 -6.24 8.15
CA PRO A 409 5.45 -7.40 9.02
C PRO A 409 4.00 -7.88 9.09
N VAL A 410 3.76 -9.13 8.68
CA VAL A 410 2.45 -9.78 8.74
C VAL A 410 2.56 -11.03 9.61
N PHE A 411 1.72 -11.12 10.62
CA PHE A 411 1.65 -12.25 11.54
C PHE A 411 0.36 -13.02 11.35
N ALA A 412 0.44 -14.32 11.16
CA ALA A 412 -0.71 -15.22 11.14
C ALA A 412 -0.91 -15.81 12.54
N LEU A 413 -2.06 -15.52 13.14
CA LEU A 413 -2.51 -16.06 14.41
C LEU A 413 -3.51 -17.18 14.15
N PHE A 414 -3.16 -18.40 14.52
CA PHE A 414 -4.02 -19.58 14.38
C PHE A 414 -4.72 -19.84 15.71
N VAL A 415 -6.06 -19.83 15.69
CA VAL A 415 -6.91 -20.03 16.86
C VAL A 415 -8.06 -21.00 16.54
N GLY A 416 -8.59 -21.66 17.55
CA GLY A 416 -9.73 -22.58 17.36
C GLY A 416 -10.99 -21.86 16.88
N HIS A 417 -11.20 -20.62 17.33
CA HIS A 417 -12.40 -19.82 17.08
C HIS A 417 -12.06 -18.41 16.57
N PRO A 418 -11.77 -18.22 15.27
CA PRO A 418 -11.46 -16.91 14.68
C PRO A 418 -12.55 -15.85 14.90
N GLU A 419 -13.80 -16.28 14.93
CA GLU A 419 -14.98 -15.43 15.13
C GLU A 419 -15.03 -14.73 16.48
N ASN A 420 -14.28 -15.22 17.48
CA ASN A 420 -14.21 -14.63 18.81
C ASN A 420 -13.16 -13.51 18.89
N MET A 421 -12.29 -13.38 17.89
CA MET A 421 -11.23 -12.37 17.88
C MET A 421 -11.81 -10.99 17.61
N THR A 422 -11.91 -10.19 18.66
CA THR A 422 -12.44 -8.82 18.56
C THR A 422 -11.37 -7.83 18.09
N LYS A 423 -11.79 -6.76 17.40
CA LYS A 423 -10.87 -5.68 16.98
C LYS A 423 -10.04 -5.09 18.14
N PRO A 424 -10.60 -4.85 19.33
CA PRO A 424 -9.80 -4.38 20.47
C PRO A 424 -8.71 -5.36 20.90
N TYR A 425 -9.01 -6.67 20.91
CA TYR A 425 -8.02 -7.68 21.30
C TYR A 425 -6.90 -7.81 20.26
N LEU A 426 -7.23 -7.72 18.98
CA LEU A 426 -6.21 -7.71 17.91
C LEU A 426 -5.30 -6.49 18.01
N ARG A 427 -5.84 -5.30 18.31
CA ARG A 427 -5.04 -4.10 18.57
C ARG A 427 -4.15 -4.25 19.81
N PHE A 428 -4.66 -4.90 20.85
CA PHE A 428 -3.86 -5.21 22.02
C PHE A 428 -2.68 -6.12 21.66
N LEU A 429 -2.90 -7.21 20.91
CA LEU A 429 -1.85 -8.10 20.44
C LEU A 429 -0.82 -7.35 19.56
N GLU A 430 -1.27 -6.51 18.65
CA GLU A 430 -0.40 -5.68 17.82
C GLU A 430 0.50 -4.78 18.68
N ASN A 431 -0.06 -4.13 19.70
CA ASN A 431 0.71 -3.29 20.61
C ASN A 431 1.74 -4.12 21.40
N GLN A 432 1.36 -5.30 21.88
CA GLN A 432 2.28 -6.19 22.63
C GLN A 432 3.43 -6.70 21.74
N ILE A 433 3.15 -7.07 20.50
CA ILE A 433 4.19 -7.43 19.51
C ILE A 433 5.13 -6.24 19.29
N ARG A 434 4.59 -5.05 19.15
CA ARG A 434 5.35 -3.82 18.92
C ARG A 434 6.26 -3.47 20.10
N GLU A 435 5.74 -3.54 21.31
CA GLU A 435 6.47 -3.27 22.56
C GLU A 435 7.60 -4.28 22.78
N THR A 436 7.31 -5.56 22.54
CA THR A 436 8.29 -6.63 22.78
C THR A 436 9.40 -6.65 21.73
N TYR A 437 9.07 -6.42 20.47
CA TYR A 437 10.03 -6.60 19.37
C TYR A 437 10.48 -5.29 18.71
N GLY A 438 9.99 -4.12 19.17
CA GLY A 438 10.46 -2.82 18.74
C GLY A 438 10.19 -2.50 17.26
N PHE A 439 8.96 -2.65 16.79
CA PHE A 439 8.55 -2.28 15.44
C PHE A 439 8.26 -0.76 15.32
N SER A 440 9.29 0.06 15.51
CA SER A 440 9.21 1.51 15.32
C SER A 440 9.02 1.86 13.84
N GLY A 441 8.18 2.83 13.55
CA GLY A 441 7.95 3.31 12.18
C GLY A 441 7.31 2.32 11.21
N THR A 442 6.74 1.23 11.70
CA THR A 442 6.34 0.08 10.87
C THR A 442 4.91 -0.33 11.15
N PRO A 443 4.04 -0.44 10.13
CA PRO A 443 2.72 -1.02 10.31
C PRO A 443 2.84 -2.53 10.55
N ILE A 444 2.08 -3.05 11.51
CA ILE A 444 1.96 -4.50 11.78
C ILE A 444 0.59 -4.94 11.29
N ARG A 445 0.50 -6.13 10.71
CA ARG A 445 -0.75 -6.76 10.31
C ARG A 445 -0.92 -8.10 11.00
N LEU A 446 -2.11 -8.33 11.56
CA LEU A 446 -2.50 -9.59 12.16
C LEU A 446 -3.56 -10.28 11.32
N LEU A 447 -3.27 -11.49 10.85
CA LEU A 447 -4.19 -12.34 10.12
C LEU A 447 -4.68 -13.45 11.05
N VAL A 448 -5.97 -13.48 11.33
CA VAL A 448 -6.55 -14.56 12.13
C VAL A 448 -6.96 -15.71 11.23
N ARG A 449 -6.56 -16.91 11.59
CA ARG A 449 -6.84 -18.15 10.86
C ARG A 449 -7.41 -19.20 11.80
N LYS A 450 -8.22 -20.08 11.26
CA LYS A 450 -8.67 -21.28 11.97
C LYS A 450 -7.53 -22.28 12.03
N LYS A 451 -7.33 -22.85 13.24
CA LYS A 451 -6.36 -23.92 13.48
C LYS A 451 -6.89 -25.22 12.89
#